data_bc09a9386fc5160ea517e6c9cce6ad7e
#
_entry.id   bc09a9386fc5160ea517e6c9cce6ad7e
#
_cell.length_a   1.000
_cell.length_b   1.000
_cell.length_c   1.000
_cell.angle_alpha   90.00
_cell.angle_beta   90.00
_cell.angle_gamma   90.00
#
_symmetry.space_group_name_H-M   'P 1'
#
loop_
_entity.id
_entity.type
_entity.pdbx_description
1 polymer ?
#
loop_
_entity_poly.entity_id
_entity_poly.type
_entity_poly.pdbx_seq_one_letter_code
_entity_poly.pdbx_strand_id
1 'polypeptide(L)'
;VLGTGFAVKHVNNGRIDLTHTGAVVSGPRAFAEAGLTPSDIRYVSIYDSFTITVLTTLEDLGFCEKGKGGEFVSNGALQAPFGKLPFNTDGGGLCNNHPSNRGGITKVIEAVRQLRNEAHPKVQVPNCQFALAHGTGGNLATRMGSATLILGQEA
;
A
#
# COMPACT_ATOMS: atom_id res chain seq x y z
N VAL A 1 -10.05 -4.53 -11.28
CA VAL A 1 -8.64 -4.88 -10.95
C VAL A 1 -7.84 -4.76 -12.23
N LEU A 2 -6.78 -3.96 -12.20
CA LEU A 2 -5.91 -3.70 -13.36
C LEU A 2 -4.61 -4.49 -13.28
N GLY A 3 -4.09 -4.72 -12.08
CA GLY A 3 -2.86 -5.45 -11.89
C GLY A 3 -2.75 -6.09 -10.52
N THR A 4 -2.05 -7.20 -10.46
CA THR A 4 -1.86 -8.01 -9.26
C THR A 4 -0.41 -8.42 -9.09
N GLY A 5 0.02 -8.54 -7.86
CA GLY A 5 1.34 -9.09 -7.55
C GLY A 5 1.34 -9.77 -6.19
N PHE A 6 1.98 -10.92 -6.13
CA PHE A 6 2.19 -11.64 -4.88
C PHE A 6 3.66 -12.07 -4.77
N ALA A 7 4.18 -12.01 -3.56
CA ALA A 7 5.53 -12.48 -3.26
C ALA A 7 5.62 -13.03 -1.84
N VAL A 8 6.50 -13.99 -1.67
CA VAL A 8 6.91 -14.50 -0.37
C VAL A 8 8.39 -14.14 -0.18
N LYS A 9 8.70 -13.41 0.87
CA LYS A 9 10.08 -13.11 1.24
C LYS A 9 10.67 -14.27 2.00
N HIS A 10 11.78 -14.82 1.51
CA HIS A 10 12.52 -15.89 2.15
C HIS A 10 13.65 -15.35 3.04
N VAL A 11 13.99 -16.14 4.05
CA VAL A 11 15.05 -15.79 5.02
C VAL A 11 16.47 -16.11 4.51
N ASN A 12 16.64 -16.51 3.26
CA ASN A 12 17.93 -16.71 2.60
C ASN A 12 18.99 -17.36 3.52
N ASN A 13 18.75 -18.60 3.95
CA ASN A 13 19.61 -19.36 4.88
C ASN A 13 19.87 -18.65 6.22
N GLY A 14 18.86 -17.96 6.77
CA GLY A 14 18.95 -17.26 8.04
C GLY A 14 19.51 -15.83 7.95
N ARG A 15 19.90 -15.38 6.79
CA ARG A 15 20.28 -13.99 6.54
C ARG A 15 19.02 -13.17 6.27
N ILE A 16 18.51 -12.53 7.32
CA ILE A 16 17.30 -11.71 7.22
C ILE A 16 17.72 -10.29 6.89
N ASP A 17 17.25 -9.79 5.75
CA ASP A 17 17.33 -8.37 5.42
C ASP A 17 16.01 -7.69 5.83
N LEU A 18 16.08 -6.83 6.84
CA LEU A 18 14.92 -6.07 7.34
C LEU A 18 14.68 -4.77 6.59
N THR A 19 15.53 -4.40 5.66
CA THR A 19 15.43 -3.15 4.90
C THR A 19 14.39 -3.20 3.80
N HIS A 20 13.88 -4.38 3.44
CA HIS A 20 12.83 -4.54 2.43
C HIS A 20 11.75 -5.56 2.84
N THR A 21 10.61 -5.48 2.19
CA THR A 21 9.49 -6.41 2.29
C THR A 21 9.33 -7.19 0.98
N GLY A 22 8.35 -8.11 0.90
CA GLY A 22 8.00 -8.74 -0.37
C GLY A 22 7.40 -7.77 -1.41
N ALA A 23 7.08 -6.54 -1.01
CA ALA A 23 6.57 -5.50 -1.91
C ALA A 23 7.56 -5.15 -3.04
N VAL A 24 8.86 -5.30 -2.80
CA VAL A 24 9.92 -5.12 -3.82
C VAL A 24 9.73 -6.04 -5.03
N VAL A 25 8.97 -7.11 -4.89
CA VAL A 25 8.64 -8.05 -5.98
C VAL A 25 7.16 -7.91 -6.39
N SER A 26 6.24 -7.87 -5.42
CA SER A 26 4.81 -7.82 -5.72
C SER A 26 4.38 -6.49 -6.36
N GLY A 27 5.00 -5.36 -5.95
CA GLY A 27 4.73 -4.04 -6.52
C GLY A 27 5.03 -3.96 -8.02
N PRO A 28 6.28 -4.16 -8.44
CA PRO A 28 6.65 -4.13 -9.87
C PRO A 28 5.83 -5.07 -10.75
N ARG A 29 5.45 -6.25 -10.25
CA ARG A 29 4.56 -7.17 -10.98
C ARG A 29 3.18 -6.58 -11.21
N ALA A 30 2.56 -6.03 -10.15
CA ALA A 30 1.24 -5.43 -10.24
C ALA A 30 1.25 -4.20 -11.17
N PHE A 31 2.27 -3.35 -11.09
CA PHE A 31 2.42 -2.20 -11.98
C PHE A 31 2.62 -2.61 -13.44
N ALA A 32 3.46 -3.62 -13.69
CA ALA A 32 3.69 -4.12 -15.05
C ALA A 32 2.41 -4.69 -15.68
N GLU A 33 1.62 -5.45 -14.91
CA GLU A 33 0.33 -6.00 -15.37
C GLU A 33 -0.70 -4.91 -15.64
N ALA A 34 -0.74 -3.87 -14.79
CA ALA A 34 -1.64 -2.73 -14.95
C ALA A 34 -1.23 -1.77 -16.08
N GLY A 35 0.01 -1.82 -16.55
CA GLY A 35 0.57 -0.82 -17.48
C GLY A 35 0.70 0.57 -16.85
N LEU A 36 0.85 0.66 -15.53
CA LEU A 36 0.91 1.88 -14.75
C LEU A 36 2.24 1.98 -14.00
N THR A 37 2.50 3.17 -13.46
CA THR A 37 3.65 3.49 -12.60
C THR A 37 3.18 4.01 -11.24
N PRO A 38 4.04 4.06 -10.22
CA PRO A 38 3.68 4.66 -8.93
C PRO A 38 3.17 6.10 -9.02
N SER A 39 3.60 6.87 -10.02
CA SER A 39 3.14 8.25 -10.23
C SER A 39 1.69 8.38 -10.70
N ASP A 40 1.10 7.32 -11.23
CA ASP A 40 -0.29 7.30 -11.69
C ASP A 40 -1.26 7.05 -10.53
N ILE A 41 -0.77 6.52 -9.40
CA ILE A 41 -1.59 6.18 -8.23
C ILE A 41 -1.97 7.43 -7.45
N ARG A 42 -3.27 7.62 -7.24
CA ARG A 42 -3.79 8.77 -6.51
C ARG A 42 -4.10 8.48 -5.03
N TYR A 43 -4.33 7.22 -4.68
CA TYR A 43 -4.65 6.78 -3.32
C TYR A 43 -3.98 5.44 -3.00
N VAL A 44 -3.49 5.29 -1.78
CA VAL A 44 -2.95 4.02 -1.31
C VAL A 44 -3.59 3.57 0.00
N SER A 45 -3.92 2.29 0.06
CA SER A 45 -4.34 1.58 1.27
C SER A 45 -3.35 0.45 1.54
N ILE A 46 -2.45 0.67 2.50
CA ILE A 46 -1.34 -0.23 2.81
C ILE A 46 -1.52 -0.76 4.24
N TYR A 47 -1.31 -2.05 4.44
CA TYR A 47 -1.35 -2.64 5.78
C TYR A 47 -0.22 -2.07 6.65
N ASP A 48 -0.61 -1.42 7.72
CA ASP A 48 0.22 -0.62 8.61
C ASP A 48 0.40 -1.30 9.97
N SER A 49 1.00 -2.49 10.00
CA SER A 49 1.28 -3.19 11.27
C SER A 49 2.17 -2.38 12.23
N PHE A 50 3.05 -1.57 11.69
CA PHE A 50 3.91 -0.60 12.38
C PHE A 50 4.18 0.57 11.44
N THR A 51 4.54 1.73 11.98
CA THR A 51 4.89 2.91 11.16
C THR A 51 6.08 2.64 10.24
N ILE A 52 7.10 1.92 10.73
CA ILE A 52 8.26 1.54 9.90
C ILE A 52 7.86 0.62 8.73
N THR A 53 6.84 -0.23 8.91
CA THR A 53 6.35 -1.09 7.83
C THR A 53 5.79 -0.25 6.68
N VAL A 54 5.10 0.84 6.99
CA VAL A 54 4.58 1.78 5.98
C VAL A 54 5.73 2.39 5.18
N LEU A 55 6.74 2.95 5.87
CA LEU A 55 7.88 3.58 5.20
C LEU A 55 8.60 2.61 4.26
N THR A 56 8.95 1.43 4.78
CA THR A 56 9.62 0.39 3.99
C THR A 56 8.78 -0.03 2.78
N THR A 57 7.47 -0.19 2.98
CA THR A 57 6.55 -0.61 1.90
C THR A 57 6.41 0.47 0.82
N LEU A 58 6.33 1.75 1.18
CA LEU A 58 6.30 2.85 0.21
C LEU A 58 7.56 2.90 -0.66
N GLU A 59 8.73 2.70 -0.05
CA GLU A 59 10.00 2.58 -0.75
C GLU A 59 10.02 1.38 -1.69
N ASP A 60 9.61 0.21 -1.20
CA ASP A 60 9.62 -1.05 -1.95
C ASP A 60 8.61 -1.07 -3.11
N LEU A 61 7.50 -0.35 -2.98
CA LEU A 61 6.51 -0.14 -4.05
C LEU A 61 6.96 0.90 -5.08
N GLY A 62 8.06 1.62 -4.82
CA GLY A 62 8.64 2.60 -5.74
C GLY A 62 8.02 4.00 -5.68
N PHE A 63 7.28 4.34 -4.62
CA PHE A 63 6.78 5.72 -4.43
C PHE A 63 7.89 6.71 -4.09
N CYS A 64 8.98 6.23 -3.54
CA CYS A 64 10.22 6.98 -3.30
C CYS A 64 11.43 6.04 -3.33
N GLU A 65 12.61 6.63 -3.43
CA GLU A 65 13.87 5.88 -3.37
C GLU A 65 14.07 5.23 -2.00
N LYS A 66 14.83 4.14 -1.99
CA LYS A 66 15.19 3.42 -0.76
C LYS A 66 15.95 4.33 0.21
N GLY A 67 15.49 4.35 1.47
CA GLY A 67 16.04 5.24 2.51
C GLY A 67 15.45 6.66 2.50
N LYS A 68 14.54 6.98 1.58
CA LYS A 68 13.90 8.29 1.46
C LYS A 68 12.45 8.33 1.97
N GLY A 69 11.95 7.22 2.53
CA GLY A 69 10.58 7.13 3.03
C GLY A 69 10.24 8.20 4.07
N GLY A 70 11.13 8.50 5.00
CA GLY A 70 10.92 9.54 6.01
C GLY A 70 10.75 10.94 5.41
N GLU A 71 11.59 11.30 4.43
CA GLU A 71 11.48 12.55 3.68
C GLU A 71 10.18 12.60 2.88
N PHE A 72 9.85 11.50 2.20
CA PHE A 72 8.66 11.37 1.36
C PHE A 72 7.36 11.61 2.14
N VAL A 73 7.23 11.09 3.36
CA VAL A 73 6.00 11.21 4.17
C VAL A 73 5.92 12.50 4.97
N SER A 74 6.95 13.33 4.93
CA SER A 74 6.98 14.59 5.66
C SER A 74 5.96 15.61 5.13
N ASN A 75 5.73 16.68 5.89
CA ASN A 75 4.90 17.83 5.50
C ASN A 75 3.46 17.46 5.07
N GLY A 76 2.89 16.41 5.67
CA GLY A 76 1.50 16.03 5.40
C GLY A 76 1.30 15.31 4.06
N ALA A 77 2.36 14.78 3.46
CA ALA A 77 2.28 14.12 2.14
C ALA A 77 1.26 12.98 2.07
N LEU A 78 1.01 12.28 3.19
CA LEU A 78 0.04 11.19 3.27
C LEU A 78 -1.36 11.62 3.73
N GLN A 79 -1.57 12.90 4.01
CA GLN A 79 -2.87 13.38 4.53
C GLN A 79 -3.93 13.41 3.44
N ALA A 80 -5.09 12.82 3.73
CA ALA A 80 -6.27 12.94 2.89
C ALA A 80 -7.01 14.26 3.19
N PRO A 81 -7.69 14.84 2.21
CA PRO A 81 -7.84 14.37 0.84
C PRO A 81 -6.76 14.90 -0.14
N PHE A 82 -5.93 15.87 0.27
CA PHE A 82 -5.12 16.69 -0.65
C PHE A 82 -3.60 16.44 -0.56
N GLY A 83 -3.14 15.51 0.26
CA GLY A 83 -1.74 15.14 0.31
C GLY A 83 -1.21 14.64 -1.04
N LYS A 84 0.10 14.57 -1.17
CA LYS A 84 0.77 14.06 -2.37
C LYS A 84 0.32 12.62 -2.70
N LEU A 85 0.17 11.79 -1.65
CA LEU A 85 -0.28 10.40 -1.74
C LEU A 85 -1.20 10.08 -0.54
N PRO A 86 -2.50 10.44 -0.58
CA PRO A 86 -3.44 10.13 0.49
C PRO A 86 -3.44 8.65 0.87
N PHE A 87 -3.46 8.36 2.17
CA PHE A 87 -3.13 7.06 2.72
C PHE A 87 -4.14 6.63 3.80
N ASN A 88 -4.57 5.37 3.78
CA ASN A 88 -5.35 4.70 4.83
C ASN A 88 -6.47 5.55 5.44
N THR A 89 -7.36 6.06 4.61
CA THR A 89 -8.45 6.96 5.02
C THR A 89 -9.48 6.32 5.94
N ASP A 90 -9.47 5.00 6.06
CA ASP A 90 -10.26 4.22 7.02
C ASP A 90 -9.64 4.14 8.43
N GLY A 91 -8.49 4.80 8.64
CA GLY A 91 -7.73 4.74 9.88
C GLY A 91 -6.67 3.64 9.93
N GLY A 92 -6.67 2.75 8.95
CA GLY A 92 -5.70 1.65 8.88
C GLY A 92 -5.78 0.65 10.04
N GLY A 93 -4.80 -0.23 10.10
CA GLY A 93 -4.68 -1.22 11.18
C GLY A 93 -4.26 -0.63 12.51
N LEU A 94 -3.52 0.48 12.49
CA LEU A 94 -3.02 1.12 13.72
C LEU A 94 -4.11 1.86 14.49
N CYS A 95 -5.14 2.39 13.82
CA CYS A 95 -6.15 3.23 14.46
C CYS A 95 -7.54 2.57 14.51
N ASN A 96 -7.90 1.74 13.54
CA ASN A 96 -9.30 1.30 13.41
C ASN A 96 -9.47 -0.18 13.10
N ASN A 97 -8.86 -0.72 12.07
CA ASN A 97 -9.23 -2.02 11.53
C ASN A 97 -8.07 -3.01 11.46
N HIS A 98 -7.82 -3.68 12.59
CA HIS A 98 -6.87 -4.78 12.67
C HIS A 98 -7.58 -6.07 13.11
N PRO A 99 -8.49 -6.64 12.31
CA PRO A 99 -9.24 -7.84 12.66
C PRO A 99 -8.42 -9.12 12.38
N SER A 100 -7.16 -9.17 12.79
CA SER A 100 -6.24 -10.29 12.57
C SER A 100 -6.11 -10.62 11.06
N ASN A 101 -6.41 -11.85 10.65
CA ASN A 101 -6.24 -12.32 9.26
C ASN A 101 -7.08 -11.57 8.19
N ARG A 102 -8.02 -10.74 8.60
CA ARG A 102 -8.93 -10.02 7.68
C ARG A 102 -8.45 -8.61 7.33
N GLY A 103 -7.36 -8.13 7.95
CA GLY A 103 -6.86 -6.78 7.73
C GLY A 103 -6.48 -6.45 6.29
N GLY A 104 -6.15 -7.45 5.48
CA GLY A 104 -5.85 -7.24 4.07
C GLY A 104 -7.06 -6.83 3.23
N ILE A 105 -8.25 -7.39 3.48
CA ILE A 105 -9.46 -7.05 2.70
C ILE A 105 -9.96 -5.65 2.99
N THR A 106 -9.74 -5.11 4.18
CA THR A 106 -10.13 -3.74 4.51
C THR A 106 -9.39 -2.72 3.64
N LYS A 107 -8.17 -3.05 3.22
CA LYS A 107 -7.40 -2.21 2.30
C LYS A 107 -8.06 -2.13 0.92
N VAL A 108 -8.58 -3.25 0.44
CA VAL A 108 -9.31 -3.31 -0.83
C VAL A 108 -10.64 -2.55 -0.72
N ILE A 109 -11.38 -2.74 0.38
CA ILE A 109 -12.68 -2.07 0.59
C ILE A 109 -12.51 -0.55 0.54
N GLU A 110 -11.54 -0.01 1.26
CA GLU A 110 -11.35 1.45 1.30
C GLU A 110 -10.83 1.99 -0.04
N ALA A 111 -9.96 1.27 -0.73
CA ALA A 111 -9.53 1.65 -2.08
C ALA A 111 -10.72 1.70 -3.06
N VAL A 112 -11.63 0.72 -2.99
CA VAL A 112 -12.87 0.71 -3.81
C VAL A 112 -13.78 1.88 -3.44
N ARG A 113 -13.94 2.21 -2.15
CA ARG A 113 -14.74 3.38 -1.72
C ARG A 113 -14.18 4.68 -2.30
N GLN A 114 -12.86 4.86 -2.28
CA GLN A 114 -12.22 6.03 -2.85
C GLN A 114 -12.47 6.14 -4.37
N LEU A 115 -12.33 5.03 -5.08
CA LEU A 115 -12.57 4.98 -6.53
C LEU A 115 -14.04 5.26 -6.90
N ARG A 116 -14.99 4.82 -6.08
CA ARG A 116 -16.43 5.01 -6.30
C ARG A 116 -16.98 6.33 -5.78
N ASN A 117 -16.15 7.18 -5.17
CA ASN A 117 -16.58 8.38 -4.45
C ASN A 117 -17.56 8.08 -3.30
N GLU A 118 -17.38 6.94 -2.63
CA GLU A 118 -18.18 6.46 -1.51
C GLU A 118 -17.45 6.57 -0.16
N ALA A 119 -16.24 7.12 -0.14
CA ALA A 119 -15.51 7.36 1.09
C ALA A 119 -16.14 8.52 1.90
N HIS A 120 -15.79 8.61 3.18
CA HIS A 120 -16.30 9.71 4.00
C HIS A 120 -15.90 11.07 3.39
N PRO A 121 -16.81 12.04 3.26
CA PRO A 121 -16.56 13.30 2.53
C PRO A 121 -15.32 14.08 2.96
N LYS A 122 -14.96 14.02 4.25
CA LYS A 122 -13.76 14.70 4.78
C LYS A 122 -12.44 14.11 4.31
N VAL A 123 -12.45 12.88 3.82
CA VAL A 123 -11.25 12.15 3.39
C VAL A 123 -11.35 11.59 1.98
N GLN A 124 -12.44 11.88 1.28
CA GLN A 124 -12.62 11.50 -0.12
C GLN A 124 -11.57 12.19 -0.98
N VAL A 125 -10.75 11.40 -1.65
CA VAL A 125 -9.70 11.87 -2.55
C VAL A 125 -10.31 12.30 -3.88
N PRO A 126 -10.14 13.56 -4.29
CA PRO A 126 -10.72 14.03 -5.56
C PRO A 126 -9.99 13.39 -6.75
N ASN A 127 -10.76 13.09 -7.80
CA ASN A 127 -10.24 12.55 -9.07
C ASN A 127 -9.40 11.28 -8.88
N CYS A 128 -9.82 10.41 -7.97
CA CYS A 128 -9.15 9.14 -7.70
C CYS A 128 -9.46 8.14 -8.82
N GLN A 129 -8.64 8.12 -9.87
CA GLN A 129 -8.81 7.18 -10.99
C GLN A 129 -8.13 5.84 -10.72
N PHE A 130 -6.97 5.87 -10.07
CA PHE A 130 -6.21 4.68 -9.74
C PHE A 130 -5.85 4.65 -8.25
N ALA A 131 -6.04 3.49 -7.66
CA ALA A 131 -5.72 3.23 -6.26
C ALA A 131 -4.90 1.95 -6.12
N LEU A 132 -4.03 1.90 -5.10
CA LEU A 132 -3.26 0.72 -4.77
C LEU A 132 -3.69 0.20 -3.40
N ALA A 133 -3.97 -1.09 -3.31
CA ALA A 133 -4.15 -1.81 -2.05
C ALA A 133 -3.00 -2.78 -1.84
N HIS A 134 -2.39 -2.76 -0.65
CA HIS A 134 -1.27 -3.65 -0.31
C HIS A 134 -1.44 -4.28 1.07
N GLY A 135 -1.27 -5.58 1.13
CA GLY A 135 -1.30 -6.36 2.35
C GLY A 135 0.02 -7.10 2.59
N THR A 136 0.43 -7.16 3.86
CA THR A 136 1.52 -8.02 4.32
C THR A 136 1.01 -8.99 5.37
N GLY A 137 1.54 -10.19 5.40
CA GLY A 137 1.13 -11.20 6.37
C GLY A 137 2.14 -12.32 6.56
N GLY A 138 1.81 -13.20 7.50
CA GLY A 138 2.68 -14.30 7.87
C GLY A 138 3.95 -13.86 8.60
N ASN A 139 4.54 -14.80 9.34
CA ASN A 139 5.80 -14.59 10.05
C ASN A 139 6.70 -15.80 9.84
N LEU A 140 7.82 -15.57 9.17
CA LEU A 140 8.95 -16.47 9.14
C LEU A 140 10.19 -15.60 9.39
N ALA A 141 10.45 -15.32 10.67
CA ALA A 141 11.46 -14.38 11.16
C ALA A 141 11.25 -12.90 10.73
N THR A 142 10.40 -12.64 9.74
CA THR A 142 10.01 -11.30 9.22
C THR A 142 8.60 -11.38 8.65
N ARG A 143 8.04 -10.25 8.23
CA ARG A 143 6.81 -10.22 7.43
C ARG A 143 7.08 -10.92 6.10
N MET A 144 6.41 -12.05 5.87
CA MET A 144 6.76 -13.00 4.85
C MET A 144 6.01 -12.75 3.53
N GLY A 145 4.67 -12.67 3.62
CA GLY A 145 3.82 -12.50 2.44
C GLY A 145 3.58 -11.03 2.11
N SER A 146 3.52 -10.72 0.82
CA SER A 146 3.14 -9.41 0.29
C SER A 146 2.23 -9.59 -0.92
N ALA A 147 1.08 -8.91 -0.89
CA ALA A 147 0.12 -8.89 -1.99
C ALA A 147 -0.18 -7.44 -2.37
N THR A 148 -0.06 -7.12 -3.65
CA THR A 148 -0.32 -5.79 -4.21
C THR A 148 -1.41 -5.90 -5.26
N LEU A 149 -2.41 -5.04 -5.17
CA LEU A 149 -3.48 -4.88 -6.14
C LEU A 149 -3.49 -3.44 -6.65
N ILE A 150 -3.62 -3.27 -7.96
CA ILE A 150 -3.90 -1.97 -8.57
C ILE A 150 -5.33 -2.00 -9.08
N LEU A 151 -6.09 -1.00 -8.68
CA LEU A 151 -7.51 -0.85 -8.95
C LEU A 151 -7.73 0.44 -9.72
N GLY A 152 -8.67 0.43 -10.64
CA GLY A 152 -9.10 1.61 -11.40
C GLY A 152 -10.60 1.73 -11.44
N GLN A 153 -11.09 2.95 -11.75
CA GLN A 153 -12.49 3.14 -12.10
C GLN A 153 -12.81 2.42 -13.41
N GLU A 154 -14.03 1.91 -13.52
CA GLU A 154 -14.60 1.54 -14.81
C GLU A 154 -14.86 2.82 -15.61
N ALA A 155 -14.53 2.78 -16.91
CA ALA A 155 -14.78 3.89 -17.83
C ALA A 155 -16.27 4.06 -18.10
#